data_296b9f4e4151a59e8f485267582c311a
#
_entry.id   296b9f4e4151a59e8f485267582c311a
#
_cell.length_a   1.000
_cell.length_b   1.000
_cell.length_c   1.000
_cell.angle_alpha   90.00
_cell.angle_beta   90.00
_cell.angle_gamma   90.00
#
_symmetry.space_group_name_H-M   'P 1'
#
loop_
_entity.id
_entity.type
_entity.pdbx_description
1 polymer ?
#
loop_
_entity_poly.entity_id
_entity_poly.type
_entity_poly.pdbx_seq_one_letter_code
_entity_poly.pdbx_strand_id
1 'polypeptide(L)'
;IFNAVGNWPVQTVAPADQDAVYIEVWAPYRDFVDLYRLIAGAENLGGGKPVILAVYIPPDRIHNVRLADAMIFASGGYHLELGEPGAMLADPYFPRYGLMDEATQAIMQRTYDFLVRYEEVLSLDTTDATGTRAKALTIPGVETPKLRSKGKVAVIVRQGPRFETFSLVNLMGIDNGRWDTALSSGPEPLTDLSVQIHTERPVARAWLASPDGESLDAQPVALVTSEDEARQYVTFGVPRLDYWTMIVLEYQP
;
A
#
# COMPACT_ATOMS: atom_id res chain seq x y z
N ILE A 1 22.53 -2.72 -7.40
CA ILE A 1 21.17 -3.14 -7.80
C ILE A 1 21.24 -4.03 -9.03
N PHE A 2 20.52 -5.15 -8.98
CA PHE A 2 20.32 -6.05 -10.12
C PHE A 2 18.84 -6.06 -10.51
N ASN A 3 18.55 -6.10 -11.80
CA ASN A 3 17.18 -6.14 -12.29
C ASN A 3 16.66 -7.58 -12.40
N ALA A 4 15.61 -7.92 -11.67
CA ALA A 4 14.86 -9.16 -11.83
C ALA A 4 13.68 -8.95 -12.78
N VAL A 5 13.94 -8.98 -14.08
CA VAL A 5 12.93 -8.79 -15.13
C VAL A 5 11.86 -9.88 -15.04
N GLY A 6 10.58 -9.48 -14.89
CA GLY A 6 9.49 -10.42 -14.70
C GLY A 6 9.64 -11.28 -13.44
N ASN A 7 10.28 -10.74 -12.39
CA ASN A 7 10.57 -11.45 -11.15
C ASN A 7 11.50 -12.67 -11.29
N TRP A 8 12.30 -12.73 -12.36
CA TRP A 8 13.24 -13.84 -12.59
C TRP A 8 14.67 -13.32 -12.75
N PRO A 9 15.67 -13.94 -12.14
CA PRO A 9 15.60 -15.00 -11.14
C PRO A 9 15.66 -14.43 -9.70
N VAL A 10 14.55 -13.96 -9.15
CA VAL A 10 14.48 -13.26 -7.85
C VAL A 10 15.13 -14.04 -6.70
N GLN A 11 15.04 -15.39 -6.71
CA GLN A 11 15.65 -16.25 -5.70
C GLN A 11 17.19 -16.14 -5.65
N THR A 12 17.81 -15.78 -6.77
CA THR A 12 19.26 -15.57 -6.87
C THR A 12 19.63 -14.11 -6.67
N VAL A 13 18.79 -13.21 -7.21
CA VAL A 13 19.05 -11.76 -7.23
C VAL A 13 18.80 -11.14 -5.85
N ALA A 14 17.68 -11.46 -5.19
CA ALA A 14 17.32 -10.81 -3.93
C ALA A 14 18.35 -11.02 -2.79
N PRO A 15 18.90 -12.23 -2.56
CA PRO A 15 19.91 -12.42 -1.52
C PRO A 15 21.31 -11.92 -1.89
N ALA A 16 21.57 -11.54 -3.16
CA ALA A 16 22.88 -11.06 -3.60
C ALA A 16 23.32 -9.80 -2.84
N ASP A 17 24.62 -9.51 -2.89
CA ASP A 17 25.19 -8.30 -2.28
C ASP A 17 24.81 -7.06 -3.10
N GLN A 18 23.76 -6.40 -2.66
CA GLN A 18 23.17 -5.19 -3.23
C GLN A 18 22.37 -4.44 -2.19
N ASP A 19 22.16 -3.13 -2.41
CA ASP A 19 21.45 -2.26 -1.45
C ASP A 19 19.92 -2.39 -1.54
N ALA A 20 19.39 -2.71 -2.71
CA ALA A 20 17.95 -2.86 -2.95
C ALA A 20 17.68 -3.93 -4.00
N VAL A 21 16.53 -4.57 -3.91
CA VAL A 21 16.01 -5.50 -4.93
C VAL A 21 15.15 -4.72 -5.92
N TYR A 22 15.51 -4.78 -7.20
CA TYR A 22 14.74 -4.13 -8.26
C TYR A 22 14.04 -5.16 -9.13
N ILE A 23 12.74 -5.00 -9.32
CA ILE A 23 11.90 -5.88 -10.10
C ILE A 23 11.18 -5.07 -11.19
N GLU A 24 11.41 -5.40 -12.41
CA GLU A 24 10.64 -4.91 -13.54
C GLU A 24 9.43 -5.83 -13.74
N VAL A 25 8.21 -5.28 -13.52
CA VAL A 25 7.00 -6.09 -13.40
C VAL A 25 6.37 -6.39 -14.76
N TRP A 26 6.27 -7.69 -15.08
CA TRP A 26 5.68 -8.20 -16.32
C TRP A 26 4.69 -9.35 -16.05
N ALA A 27 4.00 -9.79 -17.09
CA ALA A 27 3.21 -11.02 -17.01
C ALA A 27 4.04 -12.19 -16.42
N PRO A 28 3.45 -13.02 -15.54
CA PRO A 28 2.02 -13.14 -15.25
C PRO A 28 1.48 -12.20 -14.15
N TYR A 29 2.32 -11.35 -13.56
CA TYR A 29 2.01 -10.49 -12.41
C TYR A 29 1.21 -9.26 -12.83
N ARG A 30 -0.09 -9.42 -13.04
CA ARG A 30 -0.95 -8.38 -13.63
C ARG A 30 -1.98 -7.80 -12.68
N ASP A 31 -2.26 -8.46 -11.57
CA ASP A 31 -3.24 -7.98 -10.59
C ASP A 31 -2.60 -6.99 -9.62
N PHE A 32 -3.38 -6.02 -9.10
CA PHE A 32 -2.89 -5.12 -8.05
C PHE A 32 -2.30 -5.88 -6.86
N VAL A 33 -2.88 -7.00 -6.49
CA VAL A 33 -2.41 -7.84 -5.38
C VAL A 33 -1.08 -8.52 -5.66
N ASP A 34 -0.70 -8.69 -6.93
CA ASP A 34 0.61 -9.24 -7.28
C ASP A 34 1.74 -8.29 -6.91
N LEU A 35 1.49 -6.96 -6.94
CA LEU A 35 2.47 -5.96 -6.52
C LEU A 35 2.88 -6.16 -5.05
N TYR A 36 1.92 -6.36 -4.15
CA TYR A 36 2.22 -6.75 -2.77
C TYR A 36 3.02 -8.06 -2.69
N ARG A 37 2.61 -9.09 -3.42
CA ARG A 37 3.27 -10.40 -3.37
C ARG A 37 4.72 -10.35 -3.82
N LEU A 38 5.00 -9.55 -4.85
CA LEU A 38 6.35 -9.33 -5.35
C LEU A 38 7.22 -8.66 -4.29
N ILE A 39 6.70 -7.61 -3.62
CA ILE A 39 7.43 -6.89 -2.57
C ILE A 39 7.68 -7.80 -1.38
N ALA A 40 6.63 -8.39 -0.80
CA ALA A 40 6.76 -9.25 0.38
C ALA A 40 7.67 -10.47 0.13
N GLY A 41 7.58 -11.06 -1.07
CA GLY A 41 8.45 -12.16 -1.47
C GLY A 41 9.91 -11.75 -1.63
N ALA A 42 10.17 -10.62 -2.28
CA ALA A 42 11.53 -10.12 -2.50
C ALA A 42 12.17 -9.59 -1.20
N GLU A 43 11.41 -8.91 -0.34
CA GLU A 43 11.85 -8.47 0.99
C GLU A 43 12.29 -9.67 1.84
N ASN A 44 11.46 -10.73 1.90
CA ASN A 44 11.79 -11.95 2.64
C ASN A 44 13.05 -12.64 2.09
N LEU A 45 13.18 -12.79 0.77
CA LEU A 45 14.35 -13.39 0.14
C LEU A 45 15.60 -12.53 0.30
N GLY A 46 15.44 -11.21 0.27
CA GLY A 46 16.50 -10.22 0.38
C GLY A 46 16.96 -9.94 1.83
N GLY A 47 16.32 -10.55 2.83
CA GLY A 47 16.65 -10.31 4.24
C GLY A 47 16.29 -8.90 4.70
N GLY A 48 15.15 -8.37 4.25
CA GLY A 48 14.65 -7.04 4.62
C GLY A 48 15.19 -5.89 3.75
N LYS A 49 15.86 -6.18 2.63
CA LYS A 49 16.30 -5.13 1.70
C LYS A 49 15.10 -4.38 1.11
N PRO A 50 15.22 -3.07 0.87
CA PRO A 50 14.24 -2.31 0.12
C PRO A 50 13.91 -2.95 -1.23
N VAL A 51 12.63 -2.93 -1.61
CA VAL A 51 12.17 -3.48 -2.89
C VAL A 51 11.62 -2.35 -3.76
N ILE A 52 12.15 -2.23 -4.96
CA ILE A 52 11.74 -1.24 -5.95
C ILE A 52 11.03 -1.99 -7.08
N LEU A 53 9.80 -1.61 -7.37
CA LEU A 53 9.06 -2.09 -8.54
C LEU A 53 9.07 -1.04 -9.64
N ALA A 54 9.31 -1.44 -10.87
CA ALA A 54 8.99 -0.66 -12.06
C ALA A 54 7.70 -1.21 -12.66
N VAL A 55 6.64 -0.42 -12.56
CA VAL A 55 5.30 -0.76 -13.07
C VAL A 55 4.91 0.34 -14.06
N TYR A 56 4.91 0.01 -15.35
CA TYR A 56 4.74 1.00 -16.41
C TYR A 56 3.25 1.27 -16.67
N ILE A 57 2.72 2.32 -16.03
CA ILE A 57 1.32 2.74 -16.18
C ILE A 57 1.29 4.13 -16.80
N PRO A 58 0.65 4.30 -17.96
CA PRO A 58 0.49 5.62 -18.56
C PRO A 58 -0.28 6.60 -17.65
N PRO A 59 0.08 7.90 -17.58
CA PRO A 59 -0.52 8.87 -16.68
C PRO A 59 -2.00 9.16 -16.95
N ASP A 60 -2.50 8.89 -18.15
CA ASP A 60 -3.92 8.95 -18.48
C ASP A 60 -4.76 7.86 -17.78
N ARG A 61 -4.10 6.88 -17.15
CA ARG A 61 -4.73 5.85 -16.33
C ARG A 61 -4.59 6.16 -14.84
N ILE A 62 -4.93 7.35 -14.43
CA ILE A 62 -4.70 7.85 -13.07
C ILE A 62 -5.30 6.95 -11.97
N HIS A 63 -6.43 6.28 -12.22
CA HIS A 63 -7.01 5.34 -11.26
C HIS A 63 -6.12 4.11 -11.05
N ASN A 64 -5.49 3.61 -12.12
CA ASN A 64 -4.54 2.52 -12.04
C ASN A 64 -3.26 2.94 -11.31
N VAL A 65 -2.73 4.14 -11.61
CA VAL A 65 -1.55 4.70 -10.95
C VAL A 65 -1.79 4.76 -9.44
N ARG A 66 -2.86 5.43 -8.99
CA ARG A 66 -3.17 5.59 -7.56
C ARG A 66 -3.35 4.28 -6.81
N LEU A 67 -3.97 3.27 -7.45
CA LEU A 67 -4.13 1.95 -6.83
C LEU A 67 -2.83 1.15 -6.81
N ALA A 68 -2.01 1.25 -7.86
CA ALA A 68 -0.69 0.61 -7.88
C ALA A 68 0.22 1.21 -6.80
N ASP A 69 0.26 2.53 -6.68
CA ASP A 69 0.99 3.25 -5.66
C ASP A 69 0.54 2.85 -4.26
N ALA A 70 -0.78 2.85 -4.02
CA ALA A 70 -1.34 2.43 -2.74
C ALA A 70 -0.91 0.99 -2.38
N MET A 71 -0.94 0.05 -3.33
CA MET A 71 -0.50 -1.33 -3.09
C MET A 71 1.00 -1.42 -2.85
N ILE A 72 1.82 -0.72 -3.63
CA ILE A 72 3.28 -0.75 -3.52
C ILE A 72 3.73 -0.13 -2.19
N PHE A 73 3.28 1.09 -1.91
CA PHE A 73 3.75 1.84 -0.75
C PHE A 73 3.19 1.29 0.57
N ALA A 74 1.94 0.86 0.59
CA ALA A 74 1.38 0.15 1.76
C ALA A 74 2.16 -1.15 2.08
N SER A 75 2.78 -1.76 1.06
CA SER A 75 3.60 -2.96 1.22
C SER A 75 5.03 -2.68 1.68
N GLY A 76 5.41 -1.41 1.87
CA GLY A 76 6.77 -1.00 2.22
C GLY A 76 7.74 -1.01 1.03
N GLY A 77 7.23 -1.10 -0.19
CA GLY A 77 8.01 -1.02 -1.42
C GLY A 77 8.13 0.40 -1.96
N TYR A 78 8.89 0.54 -3.03
CA TYR A 78 9.10 1.79 -3.75
C TYR A 78 8.72 1.61 -5.22
N HIS A 79 8.17 2.67 -5.84
CA HIS A 79 7.76 2.64 -7.24
C HIS A 79 8.72 3.48 -8.10
N LEU A 80 9.34 2.87 -9.08
CA LEU A 80 10.09 3.58 -10.11
C LEU A 80 9.13 3.94 -11.25
N GLU A 81 8.57 5.15 -11.20
CA GLU A 81 7.53 5.60 -12.13
C GLU A 81 7.76 7.00 -12.70
N LEU A 82 8.58 7.81 -12.03
CA LEU A 82 8.91 9.15 -12.51
C LEU A 82 10.22 9.14 -13.31
N GLY A 83 10.25 9.91 -14.38
CA GLY A 83 11.42 10.06 -15.23
C GLY A 83 11.76 11.52 -15.49
N GLU A 84 11.39 12.05 -16.64
CA GLU A 84 11.61 13.46 -16.99
C GLU A 84 10.62 14.39 -16.23
N PRO A 85 10.95 15.67 -16.04
CA PRO A 85 10.05 16.63 -15.39
C PRO A 85 8.64 16.65 -16.01
N GLY A 86 7.62 16.44 -15.18
CA GLY A 86 6.23 16.41 -15.62
C GLY A 86 5.83 15.14 -16.41
N ALA A 87 6.66 14.09 -16.37
CA ALA A 87 6.40 12.86 -17.11
C ALA A 87 6.55 11.61 -16.24
N MET A 88 5.79 10.57 -16.59
CA MET A 88 5.85 9.25 -15.99
C MET A 88 6.48 8.24 -16.96
N LEU A 89 7.11 7.21 -16.39
CA LEU A 89 7.60 6.06 -17.13
C LEU A 89 6.41 5.17 -17.54
N ALA A 90 5.96 5.33 -18.77
CA ALA A 90 4.84 4.56 -19.33
C ALA A 90 5.28 3.35 -20.16
N ASP A 91 6.59 3.20 -20.38
CA ASP A 91 7.19 2.14 -21.19
C ASP A 91 8.66 1.96 -20.74
N PRO A 92 9.19 0.74 -20.70
CA PRO A 92 10.59 0.49 -20.30
C PRO A 92 11.63 1.04 -21.27
N TYR A 93 11.22 1.40 -22.47
CA TYR A 93 12.13 1.85 -23.51
C TYR A 93 12.22 3.37 -23.58
N PHE A 94 13.32 3.90 -23.11
CA PHE A 94 13.66 5.31 -23.28
C PHE A 94 13.64 5.76 -24.76
N PRO A 95 13.08 6.92 -25.12
CA PRO A 95 12.49 7.97 -24.29
C PRO A 95 10.93 7.99 -24.28
N ARG A 96 10.31 6.86 -24.06
CA ARG A 96 8.84 6.76 -24.09
C ARG A 96 8.23 7.13 -22.75
N TYR A 97 8.02 8.42 -22.55
CA TYR A 97 7.34 8.96 -21.36
C TYR A 97 5.90 9.33 -21.67
N GLY A 98 5.03 9.20 -20.65
CA GLY A 98 3.71 9.80 -20.64
C GLY A 98 3.75 11.16 -19.95
N LEU A 99 3.29 12.21 -20.62
CA LEU A 99 3.17 13.54 -20.02
C LEU A 99 1.96 13.57 -19.07
N MET A 100 2.21 14.05 -17.87
CA MET A 100 1.15 14.29 -16.87
C MET A 100 0.51 15.66 -17.10
N ASP A 101 -0.82 15.72 -17.03
CA ASP A 101 -1.51 17.00 -16.86
C ASP A 101 -1.30 17.56 -15.43
N GLU A 102 -1.72 18.81 -15.21
CA GLU A 102 -1.53 19.50 -13.92
C GLU A 102 -2.22 18.76 -12.75
N ALA A 103 -3.39 18.16 -13.00
CA ALA A 103 -4.14 17.44 -11.99
C ALA A 103 -3.39 16.15 -11.58
N THR A 104 -2.86 15.41 -12.54
CA THR A 104 -2.05 14.22 -12.30
C THR A 104 -0.76 14.58 -11.56
N GLN A 105 -0.06 15.66 -11.97
CA GLN A 105 1.13 16.14 -11.27
C GLN A 105 0.84 16.49 -9.80
N ALA A 106 -0.27 17.17 -9.52
CA ALA A 106 -0.68 17.50 -8.16
C ALA A 106 -0.98 16.25 -7.30
N ILE A 107 -1.61 15.24 -7.89
CA ILE A 107 -1.87 13.95 -7.23
C ILE A 107 -0.54 13.25 -6.91
N MET A 108 0.37 13.17 -7.87
CA MET A 108 1.68 12.54 -7.69
C MET A 108 2.50 13.26 -6.62
N GLN A 109 2.60 14.58 -6.69
CA GLN A 109 3.28 15.38 -5.67
C GLN A 109 2.72 15.07 -4.28
N ARG A 110 1.39 15.09 -4.14
CA ARG A 110 0.73 14.82 -2.86
C ARG A 110 1.01 13.40 -2.35
N THR A 111 1.03 12.40 -3.23
CA THR A 111 1.35 11.02 -2.88
C THR A 111 2.78 10.92 -2.36
N TYR A 112 3.75 11.54 -3.03
CA TYR A 112 5.15 11.52 -2.60
C TYR A 112 5.38 12.35 -1.33
N ASP A 113 4.70 13.49 -1.15
CA ASP A 113 4.73 14.25 0.11
C ASP A 113 4.21 13.40 1.29
N PHE A 114 3.16 12.58 1.05
CA PHE A 114 2.65 11.63 2.02
C PHE A 114 3.68 10.55 2.35
N LEU A 115 4.35 9.97 1.34
CA LEU A 115 5.36 8.94 1.54
C LEU A 115 6.54 9.43 2.36
N VAL A 116 7.09 10.59 2.02
CA VAL A 116 8.22 11.20 2.77
C VAL A 116 7.83 11.47 4.21
N ARG A 117 6.60 11.91 4.44
CA ARG A 117 6.10 12.21 5.80
C ARG A 117 5.96 10.96 6.67
N TYR A 118 5.59 9.81 6.10
CA TYR A 118 5.23 8.60 6.82
C TYR A 118 6.14 7.40 6.53
N GLU A 119 7.31 7.64 5.94
CA GLU A 119 8.26 6.58 5.58
C GLU A 119 8.62 5.67 6.77
N GLU A 120 8.78 6.25 7.98
CA GLU A 120 9.11 5.50 9.20
C GLU A 120 8.09 4.43 9.56
N VAL A 121 6.80 4.67 9.29
CA VAL A 121 5.72 3.72 9.62
C VAL A 121 5.28 2.87 8.43
N LEU A 122 5.78 3.17 7.23
CA LEU A 122 5.47 2.43 6.01
C LEU A 122 6.60 1.46 5.62
N SER A 123 7.86 1.91 5.64
CA SER A 123 8.98 1.14 5.08
C SER A 123 10.20 1.03 5.99
N LEU A 124 10.62 2.12 6.65
CA LEU A 124 11.82 2.11 7.49
C LEU A 124 11.59 1.31 8.77
N ASP A 125 12.52 0.39 9.07
CA ASP A 125 12.49 -0.45 10.29
C ASP A 125 11.16 -1.21 10.49
N THR A 126 10.45 -1.50 9.41
CA THR A 126 9.22 -2.28 9.41
C THR A 126 9.37 -3.60 8.68
N THR A 127 8.52 -4.56 9.01
CA THR A 127 8.44 -5.85 8.33
C THR A 127 7.01 -6.17 7.91
N ASP A 128 6.84 -6.97 6.87
CA ASP A 128 5.52 -7.43 6.46
C ASP A 128 4.88 -8.36 7.51
N ALA A 129 3.74 -7.96 8.04
CA ALA A 129 2.94 -8.73 8.97
C ALA A 129 1.56 -9.12 8.40
N THR A 130 1.31 -8.83 7.12
CA THR A 130 0.00 -9.03 6.48
C THR A 130 -0.52 -10.46 6.62
N GLY A 131 0.35 -11.45 6.42
CA GLY A 131 -0.03 -12.87 6.49
C GLY A 131 -0.62 -13.30 7.85
N THR A 132 -0.19 -12.66 8.92
CA THR A 132 -0.58 -12.98 10.31
C THR A 132 -1.61 -11.99 10.85
N ARG A 133 -1.45 -10.70 10.56
CA ARG A 133 -2.17 -9.60 11.21
C ARG A 133 -3.35 -9.04 10.41
N ALA A 134 -3.41 -9.17 9.09
CA ALA A 134 -4.55 -8.64 8.32
C ALA A 134 -5.92 -9.17 8.78
N LYS A 135 -5.97 -10.42 9.26
CA LYS A 135 -7.18 -11.04 9.81
C LYS A 135 -7.65 -10.47 11.15
N ALA A 136 -6.78 -9.71 11.83
CA ALA A 136 -7.13 -9.07 13.09
C ALA A 136 -8.03 -7.85 12.89
N LEU A 137 -8.07 -7.29 11.68
CA LEU A 137 -8.91 -6.16 11.32
C LEU A 137 -10.22 -6.65 10.71
N THR A 138 -11.33 -6.09 11.18
CA THR A 138 -12.67 -6.32 10.65
C THR A 138 -13.40 -4.99 10.45
N ILE A 139 -14.20 -4.91 9.38
CA ILE A 139 -15.09 -3.80 9.08
C ILE A 139 -16.47 -4.40 8.84
N PRO A 140 -17.47 -4.18 9.72
CA PRO A 140 -18.82 -4.72 9.51
C PRO A 140 -19.39 -4.31 8.15
N GLY A 141 -19.92 -5.27 7.42
CA GLY A 141 -20.51 -5.05 6.09
C GLY A 141 -19.51 -4.89 4.94
N VAL A 142 -18.22 -4.87 5.22
CA VAL A 142 -17.18 -4.81 4.18
C VAL A 142 -16.36 -6.10 4.21
N GLU A 143 -16.26 -6.76 3.08
CA GLU A 143 -15.41 -7.93 2.97
C GLU A 143 -13.93 -7.49 2.91
N THR A 144 -13.18 -7.85 3.95
CA THR A 144 -11.74 -7.62 4.08
C THR A 144 -10.99 -8.95 3.95
N PRO A 145 -10.77 -9.45 2.75
CA PRO A 145 -10.01 -10.69 2.59
C PRO A 145 -8.53 -10.45 2.80
N LYS A 146 -7.87 -11.52 3.18
CA LYS A 146 -6.43 -11.68 3.01
C LYS A 146 -6.10 -11.53 1.52
N LEU A 147 -5.81 -10.34 1.04
CA LEU A 147 -5.30 -10.08 -0.31
C LEU A 147 -6.06 -10.80 -1.43
N ARG A 148 -7.21 -10.32 -1.84
CA ARG A 148 -7.84 -10.75 -3.11
C ARG A 148 -8.78 -9.70 -3.70
N SER A 149 -8.52 -9.38 -4.97
CA SER A 149 -9.45 -9.03 -6.04
C SER A 149 -10.43 -7.86 -5.82
N LYS A 150 -10.87 -7.33 -6.94
CA LYS A 150 -11.93 -6.31 -7.06
C LYS A 150 -13.14 -6.60 -6.16
N GLY A 151 -13.80 -5.54 -5.73
CA GLY A 151 -14.99 -5.63 -4.90
C GLY A 151 -14.73 -5.83 -3.41
N LYS A 152 -13.51 -5.52 -2.93
CA LYS A 152 -13.10 -5.70 -1.54
C LYS A 152 -12.14 -4.60 -1.10
N VAL A 153 -11.92 -4.48 0.19
CA VAL A 153 -10.85 -3.66 0.75
C VAL A 153 -9.66 -4.56 1.07
N ALA A 154 -8.53 -4.33 0.41
CA ALA A 154 -7.29 -5.03 0.75
C ALA A 154 -6.71 -4.44 2.04
N VAL A 155 -6.25 -5.33 2.93
CA VAL A 155 -5.60 -4.95 4.19
C VAL A 155 -4.16 -5.40 4.14
N ILE A 156 -3.24 -4.44 4.17
CA ILE A 156 -1.79 -4.68 4.21
C ILE A 156 -1.29 -4.20 5.56
N VAL A 157 -0.42 -4.98 6.20
CA VAL A 157 0.06 -4.66 7.54
C VAL A 157 1.58 -4.64 7.58
N ARG A 158 2.12 -3.50 8.03
CA ARG A 158 3.54 -3.34 8.38
C ARG A 158 3.67 -3.29 9.89
N GLN A 159 4.71 -3.92 10.42
CA GLN A 159 4.97 -3.97 11.86
C GLN A 159 6.34 -3.40 12.16
N GLY A 160 6.37 -2.39 13.02
CA GLY A 160 7.59 -1.85 13.64
C GLY A 160 7.72 -2.28 15.10
N PRO A 161 8.77 -1.86 15.79
CA PRO A 161 9.03 -2.28 17.18
C PRO A 161 7.91 -1.94 18.17
N ARG A 162 7.26 -0.79 17.98
CA ARG A 162 6.22 -0.28 18.89
C ARG A 162 4.94 0.16 18.20
N PHE A 163 4.74 -0.21 16.96
CA PHE A 163 3.53 0.13 16.21
C PHE A 163 3.18 -0.96 15.20
N GLU A 164 1.95 -0.91 14.75
CA GLU A 164 1.47 -1.62 13.56
C GLU A 164 0.75 -0.61 12.66
N THR A 165 1.03 -0.70 11.37
CA THR A 165 0.38 0.10 10.34
C THR A 165 -0.53 -0.80 9.53
N PHE A 166 -1.84 -0.54 9.59
CA PHE A 166 -2.86 -1.21 8.76
C PHE A 166 -3.22 -0.29 7.61
N SER A 167 -2.84 -0.63 6.42
CA SER A 167 -3.22 0.08 5.21
C SER A 167 -4.46 -0.55 4.59
N LEU A 168 -5.52 0.25 4.44
CA LEU A 168 -6.74 -0.12 3.74
C LEU A 168 -6.64 0.38 2.30
N VAL A 169 -6.56 -0.52 1.33
CA VAL A 169 -6.60 -0.17 -0.09
C VAL A 169 -7.95 -0.56 -0.67
N ASN A 170 -8.66 0.43 -1.18
CA ASN A 170 -10.02 0.27 -1.65
C ASN A 170 -10.07 -0.27 -3.09
N LEU A 171 -10.60 -1.47 -3.27
CA LEU A 171 -10.83 -2.09 -4.57
C LEU A 171 -12.33 -2.30 -4.85
N MET A 172 -13.20 -1.55 -4.13
CA MET A 172 -14.65 -1.61 -4.31
C MET A 172 -15.07 -0.90 -5.61
N GLY A 173 -16.04 -1.46 -6.30
CA GLY A 173 -16.63 -0.83 -7.48
C GLY A 173 -15.76 -0.78 -8.75
N ILE A 174 -14.48 -1.17 -8.69
CA ILE A 174 -13.63 -1.21 -9.88
C ILE A 174 -14.05 -2.33 -10.83
N ASP A 175 -13.97 -2.07 -12.13
CA ASP A 175 -14.42 -2.99 -13.18
C ASP A 175 -13.48 -4.19 -13.39
N ASN A 176 -12.19 -4.03 -13.10
CA ASN A 176 -11.22 -5.12 -13.10
C ASN A 176 -10.18 -4.96 -11.98
N GLY A 177 -9.44 -6.01 -11.66
CA GLY A 177 -8.41 -6.03 -10.59
C GLY A 177 -6.98 -5.87 -11.09
N ARG A 178 -6.78 -5.38 -12.32
CA ARG A 178 -5.50 -5.40 -13.01
C ARG A 178 -4.89 -4.01 -13.11
N TRP A 179 -3.63 -3.91 -12.77
CA TRP A 179 -2.88 -2.65 -12.89
C TRP A 179 -2.57 -2.30 -14.36
N ASP A 180 -2.42 -3.31 -15.24
CA ASP A 180 -2.06 -3.13 -16.66
C ASP A 180 -3.25 -2.93 -17.60
N THR A 181 -4.46 -2.98 -17.09
CA THR A 181 -5.71 -2.78 -17.84
C THR A 181 -6.42 -1.53 -17.33
N ALA A 182 -6.70 -0.57 -18.22
CA ALA A 182 -7.33 0.68 -17.84
C ALA A 182 -8.63 0.46 -17.04
N LEU A 183 -8.76 1.15 -15.92
CA LEU A 183 -9.98 1.24 -15.15
C LEU A 183 -10.88 2.33 -15.74
N SER A 184 -12.18 2.05 -15.83
CA SER A 184 -13.16 3.03 -16.32
C SER A 184 -13.46 4.13 -15.30
N SER A 185 -13.27 3.83 -14.01
CA SER A 185 -13.48 4.76 -12.89
C SER A 185 -12.59 4.38 -11.70
N GLY A 186 -12.42 5.30 -10.77
CA GLY A 186 -11.83 5.00 -9.46
C GLY A 186 -12.72 4.11 -8.60
N PRO A 187 -12.20 3.66 -7.44
CA PRO A 187 -12.97 2.92 -6.47
C PRO A 187 -14.21 3.68 -6.00
N GLU A 188 -15.25 2.95 -5.65
CA GLU A 188 -16.41 3.52 -4.96
C GLU A 188 -16.01 3.95 -3.55
N PRO A 189 -16.12 5.25 -3.19
CA PRO A 189 -15.74 5.72 -1.86
C PRO A 189 -16.58 5.07 -0.77
N LEU A 190 -15.92 4.66 0.30
CA LEU A 190 -16.58 4.16 1.51
C LEU A 190 -16.52 5.23 2.59
N THR A 191 -17.63 5.43 3.32
CA THR A 191 -17.75 6.44 4.37
C THR A 191 -18.21 5.81 5.69
N ASP A 192 -17.89 6.49 6.79
CA ASP A 192 -18.36 6.15 8.14
C ASP A 192 -18.07 4.70 8.52
N LEU A 193 -16.87 4.21 8.19
CA LEU A 193 -16.49 2.84 8.51
C LEU A 193 -16.22 2.68 10.00
N SER A 194 -16.79 1.67 10.60
CA SER A 194 -16.41 1.22 11.95
C SER A 194 -15.34 0.13 11.81
N VAL A 195 -14.13 0.44 12.24
CA VAL A 195 -13.00 -0.50 12.18
C VAL A 195 -12.76 -1.09 13.56
N GLN A 196 -12.69 -2.41 13.64
CA GLN A 196 -12.31 -3.14 14.84
C GLN A 196 -11.03 -3.92 14.59
N ILE A 197 -10.05 -3.80 15.51
CA ILE A 197 -8.77 -4.50 15.42
C ILE A 197 -8.53 -5.28 16.72
N HIS A 198 -8.29 -6.59 16.60
CA HIS A 198 -7.77 -7.41 17.68
C HIS A 198 -6.30 -7.06 17.95
N THR A 199 -5.96 -6.80 19.21
CA THR A 199 -4.61 -6.43 19.63
C THR A 199 -4.08 -7.41 20.68
N GLU A 200 -2.79 -7.72 20.60
CA GLU A 200 -2.09 -8.58 21.56
C GLU A 200 -1.35 -7.77 22.63
N ARG A 201 -1.25 -6.46 22.44
CA ARG A 201 -0.59 -5.50 23.32
C ARG A 201 -1.50 -4.32 23.58
N PRO A 202 -1.42 -3.67 24.74
CA PRO A 202 -2.19 -2.47 25.04
C PRO A 202 -1.83 -1.34 24.06
N VAL A 203 -2.85 -0.76 23.42
CA VAL A 203 -2.69 0.37 22.50
C VAL A 203 -2.63 1.67 23.31
N ALA A 204 -1.58 2.48 23.07
CA ALA A 204 -1.42 3.79 23.68
C ALA A 204 -2.25 4.84 22.95
N ARG A 205 -2.17 4.84 21.61
CA ARG A 205 -2.92 5.74 20.74
C ARG A 205 -3.07 5.14 19.33
N ALA A 206 -4.03 5.67 18.60
CA ALA A 206 -4.15 5.40 17.16
C ALA A 206 -4.42 6.69 16.40
N TRP A 207 -4.05 6.68 15.14
CA TRP A 207 -4.27 7.79 14.22
C TRP A 207 -4.42 7.30 12.79
N LEU A 208 -5.03 8.16 11.96
CA LEU A 208 -5.25 7.92 10.53
C LEU A 208 -4.46 8.92 9.72
N ALA A 209 -4.04 8.51 8.53
CA ALA A 209 -3.56 9.41 7.49
C ALA A 209 -3.88 8.85 6.11
N SER A 210 -4.08 9.73 5.13
CA SER A 210 -4.42 9.34 3.77
C SER A 210 -3.86 10.35 2.77
N PRO A 211 -3.28 9.92 1.64
CA PRO A 211 -2.92 10.85 0.56
C PRO A 211 -4.16 11.42 -0.14
N ASP A 212 -5.33 10.81 0.07
CA ASP A 212 -6.60 11.18 -0.58
C ASP A 212 -7.39 12.24 0.21
N GLY A 213 -7.04 12.46 1.49
CA GLY A 213 -7.76 13.39 2.38
C GLY A 213 -7.52 14.87 2.05
N GLU A 214 -8.20 15.78 2.74
CA GLU A 214 -7.97 17.22 2.60
C GLU A 214 -6.59 17.64 3.13
N SER A 215 -6.15 17.06 4.26
CA SER A 215 -4.82 17.22 4.84
C SER A 215 -4.02 15.92 4.79
N LEU A 216 -2.70 16.04 4.72
CA LEU A 216 -1.77 14.92 4.91
C LEU A 216 -1.44 14.69 6.39
N ASP A 217 -1.94 15.52 7.31
CA ASP A 217 -1.61 15.41 8.73
C ASP A 217 -2.26 14.17 9.36
N ALA A 218 -1.52 13.55 10.29
CA ALA A 218 -2.05 12.47 11.11
C ALA A 218 -3.24 12.95 11.94
N GLN A 219 -4.35 12.24 11.85
CA GLN A 219 -5.58 12.55 12.57
C GLN A 219 -5.76 11.55 13.71
N PRO A 220 -5.64 11.98 14.97
CA PRO A 220 -5.91 11.10 16.12
C PRO A 220 -7.33 10.59 16.10
N VAL A 221 -7.52 9.33 16.48
CA VAL A 221 -8.85 8.74 16.62
C VAL A 221 -9.15 8.38 18.08
N ALA A 222 -10.41 8.56 18.47
CA ALA A 222 -10.89 8.12 19.76
C ALA A 222 -11.05 6.59 19.74
N LEU A 223 -10.36 5.89 20.65
CA LEU A 223 -10.41 4.45 20.77
C LEU A 223 -11.50 4.03 21.77
N VAL A 224 -12.31 3.05 21.38
CA VAL A 224 -13.14 2.27 22.30
C VAL A 224 -12.48 0.91 22.48
N THR A 225 -12.01 0.64 23.69
CA THR A 225 -11.41 -0.65 24.04
C THR A 225 -12.48 -1.60 24.57
N SER A 226 -12.46 -2.83 24.12
CA SER A 226 -13.33 -3.91 24.61
C SER A 226 -12.54 -5.21 24.74
N GLU A 227 -13.02 -6.13 25.57
CA GLU A 227 -12.46 -7.45 25.78
C GLU A 227 -13.53 -8.51 25.51
N ASP A 228 -13.15 -9.57 24.83
CA ASP A 228 -13.97 -10.75 24.60
C ASP A 228 -13.09 -12.00 24.66
N GLU A 229 -13.47 -12.98 25.49
CA GLU A 229 -12.73 -14.24 25.68
C GLU A 229 -11.20 -14.08 25.86
N ALA A 230 -10.78 -13.12 26.68
CA ALA A 230 -9.38 -12.74 26.92
C ALA A 230 -8.68 -12.12 25.70
N ARG A 231 -9.43 -11.64 24.70
CA ARG A 231 -8.90 -10.89 23.55
C ARG A 231 -9.23 -9.42 23.71
N GLN A 232 -8.22 -8.58 23.48
CA GLN A 232 -8.41 -7.13 23.48
C GLN A 232 -8.72 -6.63 22.07
N TYR A 233 -9.68 -5.73 21.96
CA TYR A 233 -10.05 -5.08 20.71
C TYR A 233 -10.03 -3.57 20.89
N VAL A 234 -9.62 -2.88 19.84
CA VAL A 234 -9.83 -1.44 19.70
C VAL A 234 -10.77 -1.19 18.54
N THR A 235 -11.75 -0.30 18.77
CA THR A 235 -12.75 0.09 17.77
C THR A 235 -12.72 1.59 17.59
N PHE A 236 -12.77 2.06 16.35
CA PHE A 236 -12.78 3.48 16.00
C PHE A 236 -13.41 3.70 14.63
N GLY A 237 -13.72 4.98 14.33
CA GLY A 237 -14.27 5.37 13.04
C GLY A 237 -13.17 5.71 12.04
N VAL A 238 -13.35 5.31 10.78
CA VAL A 238 -12.64 5.83 9.61
C VAL A 238 -13.65 6.61 8.79
N PRO A 239 -13.56 7.94 8.76
CA PRO A 239 -14.61 8.79 8.15
C PRO A 239 -14.77 8.53 6.64
N ARG A 240 -13.65 8.29 5.94
CA ARG A 240 -13.65 8.10 4.50
C ARG A 240 -12.47 7.25 4.03
N LEU A 241 -12.71 6.39 3.06
CA LEU A 241 -11.73 5.62 2.33
C LEU A 241 -12.00 5.78 0.83
N ASP A 242 -11.17 6.57 0.15
CA ASP A 242 -11.21 6.74 -1.31
C ASP A 242 -10.35 5.66 -1.97
N TYR A 243 -9.03 5.83 -2.05
CA TYR A 243 -8.09 4.84 -2.58
C TYR A 243 -7.31 4.16 -1.48
N TRP A 244 -6.74 4.93 -0.55
CA TRP A 244 -5.87 4.43 0.50
C TRP A 244 -5.99 5.23 1.79
N THR A 245 -6.16 4.53 2.89
CA THR A 245 -6.08 5.08 4.24
C THR A 245 -5.17 4.21 5.09
N MET A 246 -4.22 4.83 5.74
CA MET A 246 -3.32 4.23 6.70
C MET A 246 -3.85 4.43 8.13
N ILE A 247 -3.86 3.37 8.92
CA ILE A 247 -4.20 3.33 10.33
C ILE A 247 -2.95 2.92 11.08
N VAL A 248 -2.49 3.74 12.02
CA VAL A 248 -1.34 3.38 12.86
C VAL A 248 -1.79 3.19 14.29
N LEU A 249 -1.51 2.00 14.84
CA LEU A 249 -1.66 1.68 16.25
C LEU A 249 -0.29 1.77 16.92
N GLU A 250 -0.13 2.64 17.92
CA GLU A 250 1.07 2.71 18.73
C GLU A 250 0.83 2.02 20.07
N TYR A 251 1.75 1.19 20.46
CA TYR A 251 1.66 0.37 21.67
C TYR A 251 2.35 1.01 22.86
N GLN A 252 1.86 0.67 24.06
CA GLN A 252 2.53 1.05 25.30
C GLN A 252 3.94 0.43 25.36
N PRO A 253 4.89 1.10 26.02
CA PRO A 253 6.26 0.58 26.22
C PRO A 253 6.31 -0.77 26.92
#